data_c9dc8ff8a7bead206c1c342203f3ec43
#
_entry.id   c9dc8ff8a7bead206c1c342203f3ec43
#
_cell.length_a   1.000
_cell.length_b   1.000
_cell.length_c   1.000
_cell.angle_alpha   90.00
_cell.angle_beta   90.00
_cell.angle_gamma   90.00
#
_symmetry.space_group_name_H-M   'P 1'
#
loop_
_entity.id
_entity.type
_entity.pdbx_description
1 polymer ?
#
loop_
_entity_poly.entity_id
_entity_poly.type
_entity_poly.pdbx_seq_one_letter_code
_entity_poly.pdbx_strand_id
1 'polypeptide(L)'
;ILYGGDINFTNMKSYFFSSGYSRITADRDFPLTSRLSKWGAHDHLVFNRLLEDMKAEAADTASAENARPFFQVLQTSSSHEPFEVPYRRLANDRLNAFAYTDSCVGDFVKRFRELPQWKNTVLVLVPDHLGAYPEHLNNLSVDRYQIPLLLIGGAVSEPRRIDIYGSQHDIAATLLAQLSLPHQDFVFSKDMLNPASPHFAFFAVPDAFGMVTPDNQLIFNCEANAVAVDEGSTKGKNLLPGKAYLQKLYDDIAKR
;
A
#
# COMPACT_ATOMS: atom_id res chain seq x y z
N ILE A 1 -8.98 -10.89 -1.03
CA ILE A 1 -8.55 -9.86 -0.06
C ILE A 1 -9.04 -10.18 1.34
N LEU A 2 -8.21 -9.91 2.35
CA LEU A 2 -8.53 -10.02 3.76
C LEU A 2 -8.52 -8.63 4.40
N TYR A 3 -9.59 -8.31 5.13
CA TYR A 3 -9.74 -7.06 5.87
C TYR A 3 -10.47 -7.34 7.19
N GLY A 4 -9.89 -6.98 8.32
CA GLY A 4 -10.48 -7.26 9.64
C GLY A 4 -11.72 -6.44 9.97
N GLY A 5 -12.00 -5.38 9.23
CA GLY A 5 -13.05 -4.41 9.48
C GLY A 5 -14.36 -4.66 8.72
N ASP A 6 -15.36 -3.82 9.03
CA ASP A 6 -16.66 -3.82 8.34
C ASP A 6 -16.53 -3.27 6.92
N ILE A 7 -16.72 -4.11 5.93
CA ILE A 7 -16.68 -3.72 4.51
C ILE A 7 -17.86 -2.82 4.08
N ASN A 8 -18.92 -2.73 4.87
CA ASN A 8 -20.02 -1.80 4.59
C ASN A 8 -19.67 -0.36 5.00
N PHE A 9 -18.59 -0.16 5.76
CA PHE A 9 -18.09 1.17 6.10
C PHE A 9 -17.56 1.85 4.84
N THR A 10 -18.01 3.08 4.58
CA THR A 10 -17.72 3.82 3.34
C THR A 10 -17.99 2.95 2.10
N ASN A 11 -17.31 3.07 1.03
CA ASN A 11 -17.54 2.29 -0.19
C ASN A 11 -16.63 1.05 -0.31
N MET A 12 -16.08 0.51 0.80
CA MET A 12 -15.11 -0.60 0.78
C MET A 12 -15.65 -1.83 0.07
N LYS A 13 -16.93 -2.19 0.32
CA LYS A 13 -17.56 -3.35 -0.34
C LYS A 13 -17.60 -3.18 -1.85
N SER A 14 -18.10 -2.03 -2.33
CA SER A 14 -18.17 -1.73 -3.77
C SER A 14 -16.76 -1.72 -4.39
N TYR A 15 -15.80 -1.13 -3.70
CA TYR A 15 -14.41 -1.09 -4.13
C TYR A 15 -13.82 -2.49 -4.28
N PHE A 16 -13.97 -3.39 -3.31
CA PHE A 16 -13.44 -4.74 -3.39
C PHE A 16 -14.08 -5.55 -4.53
N PHE A 17 -15.40 -5.45 -4.69
CA PHE A 17 -16.09 -6.16 -5.79
C PHE A 17 -15.70 -5.60 -7.16
N SER A 18 -15.67 -4.29 -7.34
CA SER A 18 -15.31 -3.66 -8.62
C SER A 18 -13.84 -3.87 -8.98
N SER A 19 -12.96 -4.06 -7.98
CA SER A 19 -11.55 -4.41 -8.18
C SER A 19 -11.33 -5.88 -8.57
N GLY A 20 -12.39 -6.68 -8.68
CA GLY A 20 -12.30 -8.06 -9.16
C GLY A 20 -11.84 -9.09 -8.14
N TYR A 21 -11.84 -8.77 -6.84
CA TYR A 21 -11.51 -9.76 -5.82
C TYR A 21 -12.58 -10.85 -5.77
N SER A 22 -12.19 -12.10 -6.03
CA SER A 22 -13.08 -13.27 -6.04
C SER A 22 -13.40 -13.80 -4.65
N ARG A 23 -12.50 -13.56 -3.67
CA ARG A 23 -12.68 -13.96 -2.27
C ARG A 23 -12.44 -12.73 -1.38
N ILE A 24 -13.42 -12.40 -0.56
CA ILE A 24 -13.37 -11.28 0.38
C ILE A 24 -13.62 -11.81 1.78
N THR A 25 -12.62 -11.72 2.66
CA THR A 25 -12.74 -11.98 4.10
C THR A 25 -12.89 -10.65 4.81
N ALA A 26 -13.90 -10.52 5.66
CA ALA A 26 -14.25 -9.29 6.37
C ALA A 26 -14.50 -9.57 7.86
N ASP A 27 -14.84 -8.55 8.64
CA ASP A 27 -15.15 -8.68 10.07
C ASP A 27 -16.17 -9.78 10.38
N ARG A 28 -17.21 -9.91 9.56
CA ARG A 28 -18.28 -10.92 9.69
C ARG A 28 -17.77 -12.36 9.62
N ASP A 29 -16.61 -12.61 9.04
CA ASP A 29 -16.00 -13.94 8.91
C ASP A 29 -15.17 -14.32 10.14
N PHE A 30 -15.07 -13.41 11.12
CA PHE A 30 -14.46 -13.65 12.43
C PHE A 30 -15.54 -13.80 13.52
N PRO A 31 -15.32 -14.60 14.56
CA PRO A 31 -16.23 -14.69 15.70
C PRO A 31 -16.50 -13.31 16.33
N LEU A 32 -17.72 -13.05 16.76
CA LEU A 32 -18.08 -11.78 17.38
C LEU A 32 -17.18 -11.43 18.58
N THR A 33 -16.80 -12.47 19.36
CA THR A 33 -15.89 -12.34 20.50
C THR A 33 -14.46 -11.91 20.13
N SER A 34 -14.12 -11.97 18.85
CA SER A 34 -12.81 -11.57 18.31
C SER A 34 -12.80 -10.18 17.68
N ARG A 35 -13.97 -9.54 17.55
CA ARG A 35 -14.13 -8.19 16.98
C ARG A 35 -14.02 -7.16 18.09
N LEU A 36 -12.83 -7.00 18.65
CA LEU A 36 -12.58 -6.24 19.88
C LEU A 36 -12.16 -4.78 19.64
N SER A 37 -12.01 -4.35 18.39
CA SER A 37 -11.72 -2.96 18.06
C SER A 37 -12.88 -2.31 17.31
N LYS A 38 -12.89 -0.98 17.27
CA LYS A 38 -13.81 -0.20 16.42
C LYS A 38 -13.78 -0.65 14.96
N TRP A 39 -12.65 -1.16 14.50
CA TRP A 39 -12.41 -1.61 13.13
C TRP A 39 -12.61 -3.13 12.95
N GLY A 40 -13.18 -3.84 13.93
CA GLY A 40 -13.47 -5.26 13.84
C GLY A 40 -12.37 -6.14 14.46
N ALA A 41 -11.89 -7.13 13.72
CA ALA A 41 -10.86 -8.05 14.17
C ALA A 41 -9.47 -7.42 14.10
N HIS A 42 -8.67 -7.63 15.16
CA HIS A 42 -7.28 -7.15 15.19
C HIS A 42 -6.39 -7.84 14.15
N ASP A 43 -5.33 -7.15 13.71
CA ASP A 43 -4.42 -7.60 12.64
C ASP A 43 -3.86 -9.01 12.87
N HIS A 44 -3.49 -9.40 14.10
CA HIS A 44 -2.97 -10.75 14.36
C HIS A 44 -3.96 -11.86 13.97
N LEU A 45 -5.27 -11.62 14.10
CA LEU A 45 -6.31 -12.59 13.70
C LEU A 45 -6.43 -12.66 12.18
N VAL A 46 -6.33 -11.51 11.52
CA VAL A 46 -6.39 -11.43 10.05
C VAL A 46 -5.16 -12.12 9.42
N PHE A 47 -3.98 -11.89 9.97
CA PHE A 47 -2.75 -12.58 9.54
C PHE A 47 -2.79 -14.09 9.84
N ASN A 48 -3.34 -14.51 10.98
CA ASN A 48 -3.53 -15.92 11.27
C ASN A 48 -4.45 -16.59 10.24
N ARG A 49 -5.56 -15.94 9.90
CA ARG A 49 -6.49 -16.44 8.87
C ARG A 49 -5.81 -16.55 7.50
N LEU A 50 -5.01 -15.55 7.11
CA LEU A 50 -4.23 -15.61 5.87
C LEU A 50 -3.29 -16.80 5.86
N LEU A 51 -2.57 -17.07 6.97
CA LEU A 51 -1.68 -18.22 7.07
C LEU A 51 -2.43 -19.56 7.02
N GLU A 52 -3.62 -19.64 7.60
CA GLU A 52 -4.48 -20.84 7.52
C GLU A 52 -4.94 -21.09 6.09
N ASP A 53 -5.40 -20.05 5.39
CA ASP A 53 -5.82 -20.13 3.99
C ASP A 53 -4.63 -20.57 3.12
N MET A 54 -3.43 -20.02 3.31
CA MET A 54 -2.23 -20.42 2.57
C MET A 54 -1.80 -21.86 2.84
N LYS A 55 -1.93 -22.35 4.08
CA LYS A 55 -1.64 -23.74 4.43
C LYS A 55 -2.63 -24.70 3.77
N ALA A 56 -3.91 -24.35 3.76
CA ALA A 56 -4.93 -25.15 3.09
C ALA A 56 -4.69 -25.23 1.58
N GLU A 57 -4.37 -24.10 0.95
CA GLU A 57 -4.01 -24.07 -0.48
C GLU A 57 -2.75 -24.88 -0.78
N ALA A 58 -1.73 -24.87 0.09
CA ALA A 58 -0.54 -25.69 -0.07
C ALA A 58 -0.85 -27.19 0.00
N ALA A 59 -1.77 -27.60 0.85
CA ALA A 59 -2.19 -29.00 0.97
C ALA A 59 -2.95 -29.47 -0.29
N ASP A 60 -3.84 -28.63 -0.85
CA ASP A 60 -4.60 -28.92 -2.06
C ASP A 60 -3.73 -28.95 -3.32
N THR A 61 -2.66 -28.14 -3.35
CA THR A 61 -1.72 -28.04 -4.49
C THR A 61 -0.52 -28.97 -4.36
N ALA A 62 -0.52 -29.94 -3.46
CA ALA A 62 0.56 -30.91 -3.29
C ALA A 62 0.84 -31.75 -4.56
N SER A 63 -0.08 -31.80 -5.53
CA SER A 63 0.18 -32.26 -6.90
C SER A 63 0.59 -31.08 -7.78
N ALA A 64 1.76 -31.14 -8.43
CA ALA A 64 2.30 -30.06 -9.28
C ALA A 64 1.36 -29.62 -10.42
N GLU A 65 0.39 -30.45 -10.81
CA GLU A 65 -0.61 -30.16 -11.84
C GLU A 65 -1.65 -29.09 -11.42
N ASN A 66 -1.82 -28.84 -10.11
CA ASN A 66 -2.80 -27.90 -9.56
C ASN A 66 -2.20 -26.60 -9.01
N ALA A 67 -0.89 -26.41 -9.09
CA ALA A 67 -0.22 -25.20 -8.61
C ALA A 67 -0.61 -23.99 -9.49
N ARG A 68 -1.51 -23.14 -8.98
CA ARG A 68 -1.90 -21.89 -9.64
C ARG A 68 -1.23 -20.70 -8.98
N PRO A 69 -0.82 -19.68 -9.75
CA PRO A 69 -0.42 -18.41 -9.18
C PRO A 69 -1.53 -17.81 -8.32
N PHE A 70 -1.17 -17.21 -7.21
CA PHE A 70 -2.11 -16.50 -6.35
C PHE A 70 -1.75 -15.01 -6.26
N PHE A 71 -2.78 -14.18 -6.09
CA PHE A 71 -2.66 -12.78 -5.73
C PHE A 71 -3.54 -12.55 -4.50
N GLN A 72 -2.91 -12.26 -3.38
CA GLN A 72 -3.58 -12.05 -2.10
C GLN A 72 -3.23 -10.67 -1.55
N VAL A 73 -4.23 -9.98 -1.01
CA VAL A 73 -4.06 -8.68 -0.37
C VAL A 73 -4.57 -8.79 1.06
N LEU A 74 -3.82 -8.27 2.01
CA LEU A 74 -4.26 -8.07 3.39
C LEU A 74 -4.15 -6.59 3.72
N GLN A 75 -5.27 -6.00 4.14
CA GLN A 75 -5.32 -4.64 4.63
C GLN A 75 -5.36 -4.67 6.16
N THR A 76 -4.35 -4.10 6.81
CA THR A 76 -4.31 -3.92 8.26
C THR A 76 -5.24 -2.79 8.69
N SER A 77 -5.73 -2.84 9.93
CA SER A 77 -6.62 -1.81 10.48
C SER A 77 -6.28 -1.41 11.91
N SER A 78 -5.44 -2.19 12.61
CA SER A 78 -5.17 -1.95 14.03
C SER A 78 -4.32 -0.71 14.29
N SER A 79 -3.61 -0.19 13.28
CA SER A 79 -2.85 1.06 13.38
C SER A 79 -3.71 2.31 13.20
N HIS A 80 -5.03 2.19 13.03
CA HIS A 80 -5.97 3.29 12.87
C HIS A 80 -6.56 3.76 14.21
N GLU A 81 -7.02 5.00 14.26
CA GLU A 81 -7.77 5.54 15.41
C GLU A 81 -8.98 4.66 15.74
N PRO A 82 -9.27 4.39 17.01
CA PRO A 82 -8.77 5.00 18.24
C PRO A 82 -7.51 4.36 18.85
N PHE A 83 -6.72 3.60 18.10
CA PHE A 83 -5.46 2.98 18.51
C PHE A 83 -5.63 1.93 19.62
N GLU A 84 -6.77 1.25 19.66
CA GLU A 84 -7.09 0.20 20.61
C GLU A 84 -6.47 -1.13 20.20
N VAL A 85 -5.33 -1.46 20.79
CA VAL A 85 -4.59 -2.68 20.49
C VAL A 85 -4.18 -3.40 21.78
N PRO A 86 -4.01 -4.73 21.76
CA PRO A 86 -3.55 -5.52 22.91
C PRO A 86 -2.01 -5.41 23.07
N TYR A 87 -1.47 -4.21 22.96
CA TYR A 87 -0.04 -3.91 23.05
C TYR A 87 0.15 -2.57 23.76
N ARG A 88 0.87 -2.59 24.92
CA ARG A 88 1.06 -1.40 25.75
C ARG A 88 2.48 -1.37 26.30
N ARG A 89 3.45 -1.15 25.43
CA ARG A 89 4.88 -1.08 25.78
C ARG A 89 5.48 0.31 25.64
N LEU A 90 4.76 1.22 24.97
CA LEU A 90 5.17 2.59 24.71
C LEU A 90 4.22 3.55 25.42
N ALA A 91 4.69 4.76 25.70
CA ALA A 91 3.90 5.76 26.40
C ALA A 91 2.76 6.39 25.55
N ASN A 92 2.79 6.19 24.24
CA ASN A 92 1.84 6.77 23.29
C ASN A 92 1.02 5.67 22.63
N ASP A 93 -0.31 5.76 22.71
CA ASP A 93 -1.22 4.72 22.18
C ASP A 93 -1.10 4.56 20.67
N ARG A 94 -0.88 5.63 19.92
CA ARG A 94 -0.63 5.60 18.47
C ARG A 94 0.63 4.81 18.14
N LEU A 95 1.72 5.06 18.88
CA LEU A 95 2.97 4.31 18.69
C LEU A 95 2.82 2.85 19.11
N ASN A 96 2.01 2.56 20.14
CA ASN A 96 1.65 1.18 20.50
C ASN A 96 0.92 0.49 19.35
N ALA A 97 -0.02 1.16 18.69
CA ALA A 97 -0.78 0.60 17.58
C ALA A 97 0.13 0.33 16.35
N PHE A 98 1.05 1.24 16.04
CA PHE A 98 2.03 1.02 14.97
C PHE A 98 2.96 -0.14 15.27
N ALA A 99 3.53 -0.19 16.49
CA ALA A 99 4.40 -1.29 16.91
C ALA A 99 3.66 -2.63 16.97
N TYR A 100 2.37 -2.62 17.28
CA TYR A 100 1.54 -3.81 17.25
C TYR A 100 1.35 -4.34 15.83
N THR A 101 0.96 -3.49 14.88
CA THR A 101 0.82 -3.88 13.47
C THR A 101 2.16 -4.38 12.91
N ASP A 102 3.27 -3.68 13.19
CA ASP A 102 4.61 -4.13 12.80
C ASP A 102 4.95 -5.51 13.38
N SER A 103 4.62 -5.76 14.65
CA SER A 103 4.82 -7.09 15.28
C SER A 103 3.98 -8.18 14.62
N CYS A 104 2.75 -7.87 14.18
CA CYS A 104 1.90 -8.82 13.44
C CYS A 104 2.48 -9.14 12.07
N VAL A 105 2.99 -8.14 11.35
CA VAL A 105 3.71 -8.32 10.07
C VAL A 105 4.94 -9.19 10.28
N GLY A 106 5.76 -8.90 11.30
CA GLY A 106 6.97 -9.67 11.61
C GLY A 106 6.69 -11.14 11.93
N ASP A 107 5.66 -11.42 12.75
CA ASP A 107 5.23 -12.80 13.06
C ASP A 107 4.72 -13.52 11.80
N PHE A 108 3.90 -12.84 10.99
CA PHE A 108 3.43 -13.39 9.71
C PHE A 108 4.60 -13.77 8.80
N VAL A 109 5.54 -12.87 8.58
CA VAL A 109 6.71 -13.12 7.71
C VAL A 109 7.52 -14.30 8.22
N LYS A 110 7.77 -14.37 9.54
CA LYS A 110 8.51 -15.48 10.16
C LYS A 110 7.84 -16.83 9.89
N ARG A 111 6.53 -16.92 10.09
CA ARG A 111 5.74 -18.15 9.91
C ARG A 111 5.53 -18.49 8.44
N PHE A 112 5.33 -17.50 7.58
CA PHE A 112 5.19 -17.69 6.14
C PHE A 112 6.47 -18.21 5.48
N ARG A 113 7.64 -17.84 5.99
CA ARG A 113 8.94 -18.37 5.53
C ARG A 113 9.07 -19.89 5.68
N GLU A 114 8.28 -20.49 6.56
CA GLU A 114 8.26 -21.95 6.78
C GLU A 114 7.37 -22.68 5.75
N LEU A 115 6.55 -21.96 4.98
CA LEU A 115 5.65 -22.54 3.98
C LEU A 115 6.35 -22.69 2.62
N PRO A 116 6.01 -23.74 1.84
CA PRO A 116 6.61 -23.98 0.52
C PRO A 116 6.46 -22.81 -0.44
N GLN A 117 5.32 -22.11 -0.38
CA GLN A 117 5.00 -20.97 -1.28
C GLN A 117 5.99 -19.82 -1.12
N TRP A 118 6.63 -19.66 0.03
CA TRP A 118 7.59 -18.60 0.27
C TRP A 118 8.64 -18.48 -0.83
N LYS A 119 9.14 -19.62 -1.34
CA LYS A 119 10.23 -19.67 -2.33
C LYS A 119 9.90 -18.91 -3.62
N ASN A 120 8.63 -18.91 -4.03
CA ASN A 120 8.15 -18.32 -5.27
C ASN A 120 7.23 -17.11 -5.02
N THR A 121 7.31 -16.49 -3.83
CA THR A 121 6.46 -15.35 -3.47
C THR A 121 7.29 -14.09 -3.37
N VAL A 122 6.73 -13.01 -3.92
CA VAL A 122 7.10 -11.63 -3.58
C VAL A 122 6.02 -11.09 -2.65
N LEU A 123 6.41 -10.69 -1.45
CA LEU A 123 5.56 -10.00 -0.49
C LEU A 123 5.84 -8.51 -0.57
N VAL A 124 4.82 -7.73 -0.86
CA VAL A 124 4.88 -6.26 -0.95
C VAL A 124 4.29 -5.68 0.31
N LEU A 125 5.09 -4.90 1.05
CA LEU A 125 4.64 -4.15 2.21
C LEU A 125 4.65 -2.67 1.86
N VAL A 126 3.47 -2.05 1.92
CA VAL A 126 3.29 -0.63 1.59
C VAL A 126 2.20 -0.04 2.49
N PRO A 127 2.45 1.09 3.17
CA PRO A 127 1.39 1.86 3.82
C PRO A 127 0.45 2.49 2.78
N ASP A 128 -0.81 2.67 3.14
CA ASP A 128 -1.77 3.46 2.37
C ASP A 128 -1.42 4.96 2.41
N HIS A 129 -1.05 5.46 3.58
CA HIS A 129 -0.56 6.80 3.83
C HIS A 129 0.23 6.85 5.14
N LEU A 130 0.91 7.96 5.41
CA LEU A 130 1.50 8.23 6.71
C LEU A 130 0.36 8.44 7.72
N GLY A 131 0.44 7.79 8.86
CA GLY A 131 -0.45 8.08 10.00
C GLY A 131 -0.33 9.56 10.43
N ALA A 132 -1.25 10.03 11.28
CA ALA A 132 -1.20 11.40 11.78
C ALA A 132 -0.04 11.61 12.80
N TYR A 133 1.14 11.16 12.43
CA TYR A 133 2.37 11.23 13.23
C TYR A 133 3.59 11.29 12.29
N PRO A 134 4.58 12.18 12.55
CA PRO A 134 4.57 13.24 13.59
C PRO A 134 3.45 14.27 13.40
N GLU A 135 2.92 14.81 14.50
CA GLU A 135 1.72 15.68 14.49
C GLU A 135 1.89 17.01 13.76
N HIS A 136 3.12 17.46 13.56
CA HIS A 136 3.41 18.70 12.84
C HIS A 136 3.27 18.59 11.32
N LEU A 137 3.21 17.38 10.76
CA LEU A 137 3.08 17.18 9.33
C LEU A 137 1.63 17.37 8.87
N ASN A 138 1.39 18.39 8.06
CA ASN A 138 0.08 18.70 7.49
C ASN A 138 0.01 18.30 6.01
N ASN A 139 -1.14 18.50 5.37
CA ASN A 139 -1.37 18.13 3.97
C ASN A 139 -0.52 18.89 2.94
N LEU A 140 0.12 19.98 3.34
CA LEU A 140 1.04 20.75 2.50
C LEU A 140 2.53 20.48 2.86
N SER A 141 2.81 19.39 3.56
CA SER A 141 4.17 18.94 3.87
C SER A 141 4.54 17.77 2.95
N VAL A 142 5.62 17.86 2.19
CA VAL A 142 6.08 16.79 1.28
C VAL A 142 6.39 15.51 2.05
N ASP A 143 7.02 15.61 3.22
CA ASP A 143 7.38 14.48 4.08
C ASP A 143 6.18 13.63 4.51
N ARG A 144 4.96 14.21 4.51
CA ARG A 144 3.73 13.48 4.80
C ARG A 144 3.45 12.35 3.78
N TYR A 145 3.96 12.48 2.58
CA TYR A 145 3.71 11.54 1.46
C TYR A 145 4.88 10.60 1.20
N GLN A 146 5.94 10.73 1.99
CA GLN A 146 7.06 9.80 1.93
C GLN A 146 6.75 8.55 2.76
N ILE A 147 6.48 7.45 2.07
CA ILE A 147 6.18 6.15 2.68
C ILE A 147 7.22 5.10 2.27
N PRO A 148 7.50 4.11 3.10
CA PRO A 148 8.34 2.99 2.72
C PRO A 148 7.61 2.05 1.75
N LEU A 149 8.36 1.44 0.85
CA LEU A 149 7.94 0.29 0.04
C LEU A 149 8.98 -0.80 0.20
N LEU A 150 8.56 -1.98 0.68
CA LEU A 150 9.43 -3.13 0.83
C LEU A 150 8.96 -4.27 -0.06
N LEU A 151 9.89 -4.86 -0.79
CA LEU A 151 9.70 -6.08 -1.56
C LEU A 151 10.56 -7.16 -0.90
N ILE A 152 9.91 -8.17 -0.32
CA ILE A 152 10.57 -9.28 0.37
C ILE A 152 9.98 -10.61 -0.11
N GLY A 153 10.62 -11.70 0.23
CA GLY A 153 10.14 -13.05 -0.15
C GLY A 153 11.24 -13.88 -0.77
N GLY A 154 10.98 -15.16 -0.93
CA GLY A 154 11.96 -16.10 -1.49
C GLY A 154 12.25 -15.88 -2.97
N ALA A 155 11.37 -15.16 -3.69
CA ALA A 155 11.58 -14.78 -5.08
C ALA A 155 12.42 -13.50 -5.26
N VAL A 156 12.75 -12.80 -4.17
CA VAL A 156 13.66 -11.65 -4.20
C VAL A 156 15.10 -12.16 -4.13
N SER A 157 15.85 -12.00 -5.23
CA SER A 157 17.17 -12.61 -5.41
C SER A 157 18.25 -12.04 -4.51
N GLU A 158 18.20 -10.73 -4.26
CA GLU A 158 19.22 -10.04 -3.46
C GLU A 158 18.65 -8.82 -2.72
N PRO A 159 19.16 -8.53 -1.52
CA PRO A 159 18.80 -7.31 -0.81
C PRO A 159 19.47 -6.11 -1.47
N ARG A 160 18.67 -5.07 -1.77
CA ARG A 160 19.17 -3.80 -2.28
C ARG A 160 18.29 -2.65 -1.84
N ARG A 161 18.87 -1.48 -1.72
CA ARG A 161 18.15 -0.22 -1.55
C ARG A 161 17.91 0.39 -2.93
N ILE A 162 16.69 0.89 -3.14
CA ILE A 162 16.27 1.52 -4.39
C ILE A 162 15.91 2.97 -4.06
N ASP A 163 16.75 3.90 -4.50
CA ASP A 163 16.58 5.34 -4.26
C ASP A 163 15.94 5.99 -5.51
N ILE A 164 14.67 5.64 -5.76
CA ILE A 164 13.89 6.13 -6.89
C ILE A 164 12.61 6.78 -6.36
N TYR A 165 12.26 7.94 -6.88
CA TYR A 165 10.96 8.54 -6.63
C TYR A 165 9.88 7.82 -7.45
N GLY A 166 8.87 7.35 -6.74
CA GLY A 166 7.71 6.67 -7.33
C GLY A 166 6.46 6.89 -6.48
N SER A 167 5.33 6.52 -7.02
CA SER A 167 4.02 6.59 -6.37
C SER A 167 3.46 5.19 -6.16
N GLN A 168 2.47 5.03 -5.28
CA GLN A 168 1.83 3.74 -5.01
C GLN A 168 1.28 3.08 -6.29
N HIS A 169 0.73 3.85 -7.22
CA HIS A 169 0.22 3.32 -8.49
C HIS A 169 1.33 2.76 -9.41
N ASP A 170 2.60 3.10 -9.17
CA ASP A 170 3.74 2.54 -9.91
C ASP A 170 4.06 1.09 -9.50
N ILE A 171 3.51 0.62 -8.38
CA ILE A 171 3.67 -0.76 -7.92
C ILE A 171 3.12 -1.74 -8.96
N ALA A 172 2.00 -1.41 -9.62
CA ALA A 172 1.38 -2.29 -10.60
C ALA A 172 2.31 -2.59 -11.79
N ALA A 173 2.80 -1.56 -12.50
CA ALA A 173 3.73 -1.76 -13.61
C ALA A 173 5.05 -2.38 -13.16
N THR A 174 5.55 -2.01 -11.98
CA THR A 174 6.78 -2.58 -11.43
C THR A 174 6.65 -4.09 -11.20
N LEU A 175 5.58 -4.55 -10.54
CA LEU A 175 5.37 -5.97 -10.29
C LEU A 175 5.13 -6.75 -11.58
N LEU A 176 4.30 -6.24 -12.49
CA LEU A 176 4.03 -6.90 -13.77
C LEU A 176 5.30 -7.03 -14.61
N ALA A 177 6.14 -5.99 -14.65
CA ALA A 177 7.43 -6.04 -15.35
C ALA A 177 8.35 -7.12 -14.77
N GLN A 178 8.46 -7.22 -13.43
CA GLN A 178 9.25 -8.27 -12.78
C GLN A 178 8.71 -9.69 -13.07
N LEU A 179 7.41 -9.82 -13.29
CA LEU A 179 6.77 -11.07 -13.69
C LEU A 179 6.80 -11.30 -15.20
N SER A 180 7.44 -10.43 -15.99
CA SER A 180 7.45 -10.47 -17.45
C SER A 180 6.03 -10.45 -18.07
N LEU A 181 5.11 -9.74 -17.42
CA LEU A 181 3.73 -9.57 -17.87
C LEU A 181 3.53 -8.20 -18.51
N PRO A 182 2.61 -8.09 -19.52
CA PRO A 182 2.25 -6.80 -20.10
C PRO A 182 1.68 -5.84 -19.05
N HIS A 183 2.05 -4.57 -19.13
CA HIS A 183 1.60 -3.54 -18.19
C HIS A 183 1.26 -2.19 -18.87
N GLN A 184 1.18 -2.18 -20.20
CA GLN A 184 0.94 -0.95 -20.99
C GLN A 184 -0.44 -0.35 -20.75
N ASP A 185 -1.41 -1.15 -20.31
CA ASP A 185 -2.75 -0.68 -19.97
C ASP A 185 -2.81 0.16 -18.70
N PHE A 186 -1.77 0.08 -17.87
CA PHE A 186 -1.61 0.89 -16.67
C PHE A 186 -0.93 2.22 -17.00
N VAL A 187 -1.61 3.06 -17.79
CA VAL A 187 -1.05 4.28 -18.41
C VAL A 187 -0.46 5.31 -17.44
N PHE A 188 -0.84 5.28 -16.16
CA PHE A 188 -0.31 6.14 -15.10
C PHE A 188 0.74 5.45 -14.23
N SER A 189 1.02 4.17 -14.47
CA SER A 189 1.97 3.37 -13.71
C SER A 189 3.25 3.17 -14.54
N LYS A 190 4.39 3.36 -13.92
CA LYS A 190 5.70 3.11 -14.54
C LYS A 190 6.46 2.04 -13.76
N ASP A 191 7.30 1.27 -14.44
CA ASP A 191 8.22 0.36 -13.78
C ASP A 191 9.33 1.15 -13.09
N MET A 192 9.30 1.18 -11.76
CA MET A 192 10.28 1.88 -10.93
C MET A 192 11.67 1.24 -10.98
N LEU A 193 11.78 -0.03 -11.38
CA LEU A 193 13.04 -0.75 -11.47
C LEU A 193 13.70 -0.62 -12.84
N ASN A 194 13.01 -0.06 -13.83
CA ASN A 194 13.57 0.23 -15.13
C ASN A 194 14.33 1.57 -15.11
N PRO A 195 15.65 1.57 -15.35
CA PRO A 195 16.44 2.81 -15.34
C PRO A 195 16.00 3.86 -16.38
N ALA A 196 15.27 3.45 -17.42
CA ALA A 196 14.74 4.35 -18.45
C ALA A 196 13.39 5.00 -18.05
N SER A 197 12.76 4.53 -16.97
CA SER A 197 11.52 5.13 -16.47
C SER A 197 11.76 6.52 -15.89
N PRO A 198 10.82 7.47 -16.06
CA PRO A 198 10.93 8.78 -15.44
C PRO A 198 10.93 8.69 -13.89
N HIS A 199 11.85 9.37 -13.23
CA HIS A 199 11.98 9.38 -11.78
C HIS A 199 11.19 10.53 -11.17
N PHE A 200 9.93 10.30 -10.85
CA PHE A 200 9.09 11.25 -10.13
C PHE A 200 8.06 10.51 -9.27
N ALA A 201 7.60 11.17 -8.22
CA ALA A 201 6.39 10.80 -7.48
C ALA A 201 5.32 11.86 -7.67
N PHE A 202 4.07 11.43 -7.75
CA PHE A 202 2.89 12.29 -7.80
C PHE A 202 1.88 11.85 -6.73
N PHE A 203 1.30 12.83 -6.05
CA PHE A 203 0.19 12.61 -5.11
C PHE A 203 -0.84 13.72 -5.24
N ALA A 204 -2.09 13.41 -4.88
CA ALA A 204 -3.18 14.37 -4.85
C ALA A 204 -3.93 14.28 -3.52
N VAL A 205 -4.39 15.41 -3.04
CA VAL A 205 -5.29 15.57 -1.90
C VAL A 205 -6.46 16.46 -2.34
N PRO A 206 -7.54 16.61 -1.56
CA PRO A 206 -8.74 17.31 -2.03
C PRO A 206 -8.48 18.63 -2.77
N ASP A 207 -7.62 19.47 -2.25
CA ASP A 207 -7.40 20.83 -2.78
C ASP A 207 -5.97 21.08 -3.27
N ALA A 208 -5.15 20.03 -3.40
CA ALA A 208 -3.76 20.18 -3.82
C ALA A 208 -3.22 18.95 -4.51
N PHE A 209 -2.14 19.13 -5.27
CA PHE A 209 -1.29 18.03 -5.71
C PHE A 209 0.17 18.30 -5.40
N GLY A 210 0.94 17.24 -5.29
CA GLY A 210 2.39 17.31 -5.22
C GLY A 210 3.07 16.54 -6.34
N MET A 211 4.19 17.05 -6.79
CA MET A 211 5.10 16.37 -7.69
C MET A 211 6.52 16.49 -7.16
N VAL A 212 7.18 15.35 -7.02
CA VAL A 212 8.52 15.24 -6.44
C VAL A 212 9.45 14.57 -7.44
N THR A 213 10.56 15.23 -7.70
CA THR A 213 11.68 14.73 -8.51
C THR A 213 12.99 14.88 -7.71
N PRO A 214 14.11 14.30 -8.15
CA PRO A 214 15.39 14.45 -7.43
C PRO A 214 15.83 15.91 -7.20
N ASP A 215 15.41 16.82 -8.07
CA ASP A 215 15.87 18.22 -8.13
C ASP A 215 14.78 19.25 -7.80
N ASN A 216 13.50 18.83 -7.64
CA ASN A 216 12.41 19.74 -7.26
C ASN A 216 11.30 19.02 -6.51
N GLN A 217 10.91 19.57 -5.36
CA GLN A 217 9.75 19.17 -4.57
C GLN A 217 8.72 20.28 -4.62
N LEU A 218 7.53 19.98 -5.14
CA LEU A 218 6.49 20.99 -5.36
C LEU A 218 5.15 20.51 -4.83
N ILE A 219 4.45 21.38 -4.11
CA ILE A 219 3.02 21.26 -3.80
C ILE A 219 2.30 22.49 -4.32
N PHE A 220 1.27 22.26 -5.13
CA PHE A 220 0.40 23.30 -5.65
C PHE A 220 -0.99 23.19 -5.03
N ASN A 221 -1.45 24.28 -4.41
CA ASN A 221 -2.82 24.38 -3.90
C ASN A 221 -3.73 24.85 -5.03
N CYS A 222 -4.68 23.98 -5.42
CA CYS A 222 -5.58 24.23 -6.54
C CYS A 222 -6.67 25.25 -6.19
N GLU A 223 -7.17 25.26 -4.95
CA GLU A 223 -8.18 26.22 -4.48
C GLU A 223 -7.60 27.62 -4.43
N ALA A 224 -6.44 27.78 -3.80
CA ALA A 224 -5.74 29.08 -3.73
C ALA A 224 -5.09 29.48 -5.07
N ASN A 225 -5.02 28.57 -6.04
CA ASN A 225 -4.30 28.71 -7.31
C ASN A 225 -2.85 29.22 -7.10
N ALA A 226 -2.16 28.66 -6.11
CA ALA A 226 -0.84 29.11 -5.69
C ALA A 226 0.10 27.94 -5.36
N VAL A 227 1.39 28.18 -5.55
CA VAL A 227 2.43 27.26 -5.09
C VAL A 227 2.55 27.35 -3.56
N ALA A 228 2.35 26.22 -2.87
CA ALA A 228 2.47 26.13 -1.43
C ALA A 228 3.89 25.70 -1.00
N VAL A 229 4.52 24.81 -1.77
CA VAL A 229 5.90 24.36 -1.54
C VAL A 229 6.62 24.33 -2.87
N ASP A 230 7.83 24.82 -2.92
CA ASP A 230 8.71 24.76 -4.11
C ASP A 230 10.18 24.75 -3.64
N GLU A 231 10.73 23.58 -3.47
CA GLU A 231 12.05 23.35 -2.91
C GLU A 231 12.93 22.54 -3.86
N GLY A 232 14.25 22.65 -3.68
CA GLY A 232 15.25 21.95 -4.50
C GLY A 232 16.07 22.89 -5.36
N SER A 233 16.91 22.31 -6.21
CA SER A 233 17.86 23.04 -7.07
C SER A 233 17.21 23.68 -8.30
N THR A 234 16.04 23.18 -8.72
CA THR A 234 15.32 23.63 -9.94
C THR A 234 13.88 24.02 -9.62
N LYS A 235 13.72 25.10 -8.84
CA LYS A 235 12.40 25.62 -8.44
C LYS A 235 11.49 25.87 -9.65
N GLY A 236 10.20 25.57 -9.51
CA GLY A 236 9.19 25.74 -10.54
C GLY A 236 9.16 24.66 -11.61
N LYS A 237 10.17 23.80 -11.70
CA LYS A 237 10.28 22.78 -12.76
C LYS A 237 9.09 21.81 -12.77
N ASN A 238 8.58 21.43 -11.60
CA ASN A 238 7.50 20.46 -11.47
C ASN A 238 6.09 21.06 -11.60
N LEU A 239 5.94 22.39 -11.71
CA LEU A 239 4.62 23.03 -11.72
C LEU A 239 3.81 22.65 -12.97
N LEU A 240 4.36 22.86 -14.16
CA LEU A 240 3.64 22.57 -15.40
C LEU A 240 3.44 21.07 -15.62
N PRO A 241 4.45 20.20 -15.45
CA PRO A 241 4.26 18.75 -15.50
C PRO A 241 3.23 18.23 -14.49
N GLY A 242 3.24 18.73 -13.25
CA GLY A 242 2.27 18.34 -12.23
C GLY A 242 0.84 18.73 -12.58
N LYS A 243 0.61 19.96 -13.07
CA LYS A 243 -0.70 20.38 -13.58
C LYS A 243 -1.15 19.52 -14.77
N ALA A 244 -0.26 19.21 -15.69
CA ALA A 244 -0.56 18.36 -16.85
C ALA A 244 -0.90 16.93 -16.43
N TYR A 245 -0.20 16.39 -15.43
CA TYR A 245 -0.47 15.06 -14.90
C TYR A 245 -1.86 15.00 -14.24
N LEU A 246 -2.18 15.97 -13.39
CA LEU A 246 -3.51 16.08 -12.77
C LEU A 246 -4.62 16.19 -13.81
N GLN A 247 -4.44 17.04 -14.84
CA GLN A 247 -5.40 17.17 -15.94
C GLN A 247 -5.64 15.84 -16.65
N LYS A 248 -4.57 15.09 -16.94
CA LYS A 248 -4.67 13.75 -17.55
C LYS A 248 -5.43 12.75 -16.70
N LEU A 249 -5.27 12.80 -15.38
CA LEU A 249 -6.05 11.98 -14.46
C LEU A 249 -7.55 12.30 -14.54
N TYR A 250 -7.91 13.59 -14.53
CA TYR A 250 -9.31 14.00 -14.69
C TYR A 250 -9.88 13.63 -16.06
N ASP A 251 -9.09 13.80 -17.13
CA ASP A 251 -9.49 13.42 -18.50
C ASP A 251 -9.74 11.89 -18.61
N ASP A 252 -8.96 11.07 -17.90
CA ASP A 252 -9.13 9.62 -17.87
C ASP A 252 -10.38 9.22 -17.07
N ILE A 253 -10.58 9.80 -15.90
CA ILE A 253 -11.78 9.56 -15.07
C ILE A 253 -13.06 9.94 -15.85
N ALA A 254 -13.04 11.06 -16.55
CA ALA A 254 -14.20 11.53 -17.31
C ALA A 254 -14.57 10.64 -18.51
N LYS A 255 -13.66 9.76 -18.95
CA LYS A 255 -13.88 8.81 -20.06
C LYS A 255 -14.35 7.42 -19.61
N ARG A 256 -14.24 7.13 -18.33
CA ARG A 256 -14.64 5.85 -17.72
C ARG A 256 -16.09 5.85 -17.27
#